data_a2fc4335cbf25d8b1cac154cb257c3c1
#
_entry.id   a2fc4335cbf25d8b1cac154cb257c3c1
#
_cell.length_a   1.000
_cell.length_b   1.000
_cell.length_c   1.000
_cell.angle_alpha   90.00
_cell.angle_beta   90.00
_cell.angle_gamma   90.00
#
_symmetry.space_group_name_H-M   'P 1'
#
loop_
_entity.id
_entity.type
_entity.pdbx_description
1 polymer ?
#
loop_
_entity_poly.entity_id
_entity_poly.type
_entity_poly.pdbx_seq_one_letter_code
_entity_poly.pdbx_strand_id
1 'polypeptide(L)'
;MITGIHHISMKCGTKEELKRVKEFYLDVLGLSISREWPSGIMLETGNGMIEIFTNGEGTPVKGAIRHVALLTDDVDETVRRIKEAGYEVFIEPNDVVIPSVPEYPIRMAFCKGPLGEEIELFKER
;
A
#
# COMPACT_ATOMS: atom_id res chain seq x y z
N MET A 1 -17.09 21.16 -0.36
CA MET A 1 -17.38 19.88 -1.06
C MET A 1 -16.13 19.01 -1.04
N ILE A 2 -16.30 17.69 -1.07
CA ILE A 2 -15.17 16.75 -1.10
C ILE A 2 -14.55 16.78 -2.49
N THR A 3 -13.20 16.83 -2.58
CA THR A 3 -12.48 16.91 -3.87
C THR A 3 -11.54 15.71 -4.10
N GLY A 4 -11.47 14.77 -3.16
CA GLY A 4 -10.66 13.55 -3.30
C GLY A 4 -10.26 12.94 -1.97
N ILE A 5 -9.42 11.92 -2.02
CA ILE A 5 -8.80 11.32 -0.86
C ILE A 5 -7.45 11.99 -0.63
N HIS A 6 -7.23 12.57 0.55
CA HIS A 6 -5.96 13.21 0.89
C HIS A 6 -4.91 12.19 1.35
N HIS A 7 -5.26 11.32 2.29
CA HIS A 7 -4.37 10.27 2.78
C HIS A 7 -5.13 9.09 3.37
N ILE A 8 -4.41 7.98 3.50
CA ILE A 8 -4.82 6.80 4.26
C ILE A 8 -3.88 6.71 5.45
N SER A 9 -4.44 6.57 6.66
CA SER A 9 -3.67 6.53 7.90
C SER A 9 -3.55 5.12 8.45
N MET A 10 -2.33 4.77 8.87
CA MET A 10 -2.01 3.53 9.56
C MET A 10 -1.22 3.84 10.82
N LYS A 11 -1.03 2.84 11.69
CA LYS A 11 -0.20 2.98 12.90
C LYS A 11 0.79 1.83 13.02
N CYS A 12 2.00 2.17 13.46
CA CYS A 12 2.96 1.20 13.99
C CYS A 12 3.26 1.52 15.45
N GLY A 13 3.72 0.52 16.20
CA GLY A 13 3.94 0.65 17.64
C GLY A 13 5.40 0.55 18.06
N THR A 14 6.31 0.21 17.15
CA THR A 14 7.73 0.03 17.45
C THR A 14 8.63 0.70 16.43
N LYS A 15 9.87 1.00 16.83
CA LYS A 15 10.89 1.52 15.89
C LYS A 15 11.22 0.53 14.80
N GLU A 16 11.19 -0.77 15.10
CA GLU A 16 11.43 -1.84 14.13
C GLU A 16 10.31 -1.88 13.07
N GLU A 17 9.08 -1.73 13.47
CA GLU A 17 7.95 -1.61 12.54
C GLU A 17 8.08 -0.39 11.64
N LEU A 18 8.42 0.77 12.20
CA LEU A 18 8.64 1.99 11.42
C LEU A 18 9.79 1.81 10.41
N LYS A 19 10.88 1.16 10.81
CA LYS A 19 11.99 0.86 9.91
C LYS A 19 11.54 0.01 8.73
N ARG A 20 10.78 -1.06 8.99
CA ARG A 20 10.22 -1.93 7.94
C ARG A 20 9.23 -1.20 7.03
N VAL A 21 8.41 -0.32 7.60
CA VAL A 21 7.53 0.56 6.83
C VAL A 21 8.32 1.42 5.84
N LYS A 22 9.36 2.09 6.33
CA LYS A 22 10.23 2.91 5.47
C LYS A 22 10.91 2.10 4.38
N GLU A 23 11.50 0.96 4.72
CA GLU A 23 12.13 0.06 3.74
C GLU A 23 11.15 -0.38 2.67
N PHE A 24 9.95 -0.81 3.06
CA PHE A 24 8.93 -1.27 2.12
C PHE A 24 8.42 -0.16 1.22
N TYR A 25 7.89 0.91 1.79
CA TYR A 25 7.25 1.96 0.99
C TYR A 25 8.24 2.83 0.22
N LEU A 26 9.40 3.16 0.78
CA LEU A 26 10.40 3.99 0.12
C LEU A 26 11.28 3.17 -0.83
N ASP A 27 11.89 2.09 -0.36
CA ASP A 27 12.91 1.37 -1.12
C ASP A 27 12.30 0.36 -2.09
N VAL A 28 11.26 -0.39 -1.67
CA VAL A 28 10.62 -1.40 -2.52
C VAL A 28 9.61 -0.77 -3.48
N LEU A 29 8.66 0.02 -2.95
CA LEU A 29 7.59 0.63 -3.76
C LEU A 29 7.98 1.96 -4.39
N GLY A 30 9.04 2.60 -3.93
CA GLY A 30 9.56 3.83 -4.52
C GLY A 30 8.80 5.10 -4.18
N LEU A 31 8.03 5.10 -3.07
CA LEU A 31 7.41 6.32 -2.57
C LEU A 31 8.47 7.29 -2.04
N SER A 32 8.11 8.55 -1.87
CA SER A 32 8.97 9.57 -1.28
C SER A 32 8.35 10.14 -0.01
N ILE A 33 9.20 10.68 0.88
CA ILE A 33 8.73 11.34 2.10
C ILE A 33 8.21 12.72 1.74
N SER A 34 6.93 12.98 2.04
CA SER A 34 6.32 14.30 1.93
C SER A 34 6.65 15.15 3.16
N ARG A 35 6.49 14.59 4.35
CA ARG A 35 6.84 15.22 5.63
C ARG A 35 7.03 14.18 6.73
N GLU A 36 7.76 14.56 7.75
CA GLU A 36 8.03 13.74 8.92
C GLU A 36 7.99 14.60 10.18
N TRP A 37 7.46 14.05 11.27
CA TRP A 37 7.41 14.69 12.59
C TRP A 37 7.63 13.62 13.67
N PRO A 38 7.82 14.00 14.96
CA PRO A 38 8.23 13.02 15.99
C PRO A 38 7.34 11.78 16.13
N SER A 39 6.03 11.89 15.83
CA SER A 39 5.08 10.78 15.97
C SER A 39 4.47 10.31 14.66
N GLY A 40 5.04 10.68 13.51
CA GLY A 40 4.46 10.25 12.24
C GLY A 40 5.28 10.59 11.00
N ILE A 41 4.85 10.03 9.89
CA ILE A 41 5.44 10.25 8.56
C ILE A 41 4.32 10.23 7.52
N MET A 42 4.42 11.08 6.51
CA MET A 42 3.59 11.03 5.30
C MET A 42 4.43 10.68 4.10
N LEU A 43 3.98 9.69 3.35
CA LEU A 43 4.62 9.17 2.15
C LEU A 43 3.79 9.51 0.93
N GLU A 44 4.41 10.15 -0.04
CA GLU A 44 3.76 10.60 -1.28
C GLU A 44 3.67 9.46 -2.30
N THR A 45 2.46 9.19 -2.79
CA THR A 45 2.21 8.16 -3.83
C THR A 45 2.18 8.72 -5.25
N GLY A 46 2.20 10.04 -5.39
CA GLY A 46 1.96 10.75 -6.65
C GLY A 46 0.51 11.25 -6.79
N ASN A 47 -0.43 10.63 -6.12
CA ASN A 47 -1.85 10.99 -6.14
C ASN A 47 -2.51 10.66 -4.80
N GLY A 48 -2.04 11.30 -3.76
CA GLY A 48 -2.45 11.05 -2.38
C GLY A 48 -1.28 10.57 -1.53
N MET A 49 -1.53 10.33 -0.26
CA MET A 49 -0.49 10.00 0.70
C MET A 49 -0.86 8.80 1.56
N ILE A 50 0.16 8.12 2.04
CA ILE A 50 0.08 7.15 3.13
C ILE A 50 0.68 7.79 4.37
N GLU A 51 -0.11 7.90 5.43
CA GLU A 51 0.33 8.44 6.71
C GLU A 51 0.55 7.30 7.70
N ILE A 52 1.66 7.33 8.42
CA ILE A 52 2.00 6.34 9.41
C ILE A 52 2.27 7.05 10.74
N PHE A 53 1.43 6.80 11.74
CA PHE A 53 1.71 7.22 13.11
C PHE A 53 2.53 6.16 13.84
N THR A 54 3.38 6.60 14.77
CA THR A 54 4.29 5.73 15.54
C THR A 54 3.81 5.44 16.96
N ASN A 55 2.59 5.81 17.28
CA ASN A 55 1.98 5.65 18.61
C ASN A 55 0.87 4.60 18.65
N GLY A 56 0.96 3.58 17.79
CA GLY A 56 0.03 2.46 17.78
C GLY A 56 0.28 1.48 18.92
N GLU A 57 -0.75 0.74 19.30
CA GLU A 57 -0.70 -0.32 20.29
C GLU A 57 -1.33 -1.59 19.72
N GLY A 58 -0.74 -2.73 20.02
CA GLY A 58 -1.26 -4.05 19.65
C GLY A 58 -1.05 -4.40 18.17
N THR A 59 -1.68 -5.50 17.78
CA THR A 59 -1.64 -6.00 16.39
C THR A 59 -2.77 -5.38 15.57
N PRO A 60 -2.49 -4.88 14.36
CA PRO A 60 -3.53 -4.38 13.47
C PRO A 60 -4.57 -5.46 13.18
N VAL A 61 -5.85 -5.13 13.34
CA VAL A 61 -6.96 -6.02 13.00
C VAL A 61 -7.69 -5.51 11.76
N LYS A 62 -8.27 -6.42 10.99
CA LYS A 62 -9.10 -6.05 9.85
C LYS A 62 -10.37 -5.35 10.34
N GLY A 63 -10.65 -4.18 9.75
CA GLY A 63 -11.85 -3.39 10.02
C GLY A 63 -12.72 -3.23 8.77
N ALA A 64 -13.52 -2.17 8.74
CA ALA A 64 -14.36 -1.84 7.59
C ALA A 64 -13.51 -1.54 6.34
N ILE A 65 -12.34 -0.90 6.49
CA ILE A 65 -11.37 -0.73 5.42
C ILE A 65 -10.59 -2.04 5.27
N ARG A 66 -10.66 -2.66 4.09
CA ARG A 66 -10.12 -4.01 3.85
C ARG A 66 -8.73 -4.00 3.24
N HIS A 67 -8.47 -3.10 2.31
CA HIS A 67 -7.18 -2.95 1.64
C HIS A 67 -7.02 -1.52 1.12
N VAL A 68 -5.79 -1.20 0.72
CA VAL A 68 -5.49 -0.04 -0.11
C VAL A 68 -5.06 -0.53 -1.49
N ALA A 69 -5.62 0.07 -2.54
CA ALA A 69 -5.19 -0.20 -3.90
C ALA A 69 -4.18 0.87 -4.34
N LEU A 70 -3.00 0.43 -4.77
CA LEU A 70 -1.96 1.28 -5.33
C LEU A 70 -1.92 1.11 -6.84
N LEU A 71 -2.08 2.22 -7.55
CA LEU A 71 -1.95 2.24 -8.99
C LEU A 71 -0.48 2.04 -9.38
N THR A 72 -0.20 1.13 -10.29
CA THR A 72 1.14 0.90 -10.83
C THR A 72 1.07 0.76 -12.35
N ASP A 73 2.12 1.17 -13.02
CA ASP A 73 2.28 0.98 -14.47
C ASP A 73 2.74 -0.44 -14.83
N ASP A 74 3.28 -1.20 -13.86
CA ASP A 74 3.73 -2.58 -14.06
C ASP A 74 3.50 -3.43 -12.79
N VAL A 75 2.40 -4.18 -12.79
CA VAL A 75 2.03 -5.07 -11.68
C VAL A 75 3.07 -6.17 -11.47
N ASP A 76 3.55 -6.78 -12.57
CA ASP A 76 4.47 -7.91 -12.51
C ASP A 76 5.83 -7.50 -11.94
N GLU A 77 6.38 -6.39 -12.41
CA GLU A 77 7.64 -5.86 -11.89
C GLU A 77 7.51 -5.44 -10.42
N THR A 78 6.41 -4.80 -10.05
CA THR A 78 6.15 -4.43 -8.66
C THR A 78 6.10 -5.66 -7.76
N VAL A 79 5.40 -6.71 -8.20
CA VAL A 79 5.33 -8.00 -7.46
C VAL A 79 6.72 -8.64 -7.35
N ARG A 80 7.52 -8.62 -8.41
CA ARG A 80 8.89 -9.16 -8.38
C ARG A 80 9.72 -8.47 -7.28
N ARG A 81 9.68 -7.15 -7.21
CA ARG A 81 10.39 -6.36 -6.19
C ARG A 81 9.89 -6.68 -4.77
N ILE A 82 8.58 -6.82 -4.60
CA ILE A 82 7.97 -7.16 -3.31
C ILE A 82 8.44 -8.55 -2.83
N LYS A 83 8.43 -9.55 -3.72
CA LYS A 83 8.91 -10.90 -3.41
C LYS A 83 10.40 -10.92 -3.09
N GLU A 84 11.23 -10.23 -3.87
CA GLU A 84 12.67 -10.13 -3.61
C GLU A 84 12.98 -9.49 -2.26
N ALA A 85 12.15 -8.57 -1.80
CA ALA A 85 12.27 -7.95 -0.49
C ALA A 85 11.75 -8.85 0.67
N GLY A 86 11.20 -10.04 0.35
CA GLY A 86 10.76 -11.01 1.34
C GLY A 86 9.31 -10.85 1.83
N TYR A 87 8.50 -10.09 1.14
CA TYR A 87 7.09 -9.89 1.51
C TYR A 87 6.17 -10.90 0.82
N GLU A 88 5.08 -11.24 1.50
CA GLU A 88 4.09 -12.20 1.01
C GLU A 88 3.24 -11.61 -0.11
N VAL A 89 3.18 -12.31 -1.23
CA VAL A 89 2.21 -12.08 -2.30
C VAL A 89 1.19 -13.21 -2.22
N PHE A 90 -0.05 -12.90 -1.86
CA PHE A 90 -1.06 -13.94 -1.65
C PHE A 90 -2.06 -14.06 -2.80
N ILE A 91 -2.08 -13.10 -3.74
CA ILE A 91 -2.73 -13.22 -5.04
C ILE A 91 -1.72 -12.81 -6.10
N GLU A 92 -1.31 -13.76 -6.93
CA GLU A 92 -0.35 -13.54 -7.99
C GLU A 92 -0.91 -12.63 -9.09
N PRO A 93 -0.06 -11.95 -9.87
CA PRO A 93 -0.50 -11.12 -10.98
C PRO A 93 -1.43 -11.87 -11.92
N ASN A 94 -2.60 -11.32 -12.15
CA ASN A 94 -3.58 -11.92 -13.06
C ASN A 94 -4.47 -10.84 -13.67
N ASP A 95 -5.05 -11.19 -14.81
CA ASP A 95 -6.00 -10.35 -15.51
C ASP A 95 -7.42 -10.69 -15.06
N VAL A 96 -8.17 -9.66 -14.70
CA VAL A 96 -9.56 -9.78 -14.25
C VAL A 96 -10.40 -8.79 -15.03
N VAL A 97 -11.63 -9.15 -15.32
CA VAL A 97 -12.64 -8.22 -15.82
C VAL A 97 -13.66 -8.00 -14.72
N ILE A 98 -13.70 -6.79 -14.17
CA ILE A 98 -14.72 -6.41 -13.20
C ILE A 98 -16.05 -6.27 -13.94
N PRO A 99 -17.11 -6.99 -13.55
CA PRO A 99 -18.37 -7.02 -14.29
C PRO A 99 -19.25 -5.78 -14.03
N SER A 100 -18.64 -4.61 -14.08
CA SER A 100 -19.33 -3.34 -14.05
C SER A 100 -19.92 -3.01 -15.43
N VAL A 101 -20.69 -1.93 -15.54
CA VAL A 101 -21.23 -1.45 -16.81
C VAL A 101 -20.74 -0.02 -17.05
N PRO A 102 -19.82 0.20 -18.01
CA PRO A 102 -19.15 -0.80 -18.86
C PRO A 102 -18.22 -1.75 -18.06
N GLU A 103 -17.87 -2.89 -18.66
CA GLU A 103 -16.89 -3.80 -18.09
C GLU A 103 -15.55 -3.09 -17.86
N TYR A 104 -14.84 -3.53 -16.80
CA TYR A 104 -13.59 -2.89 -16.38
C TYR A 104 -12.44 -3.90 -16.33
N PRO A 105 -11.70 -4.05 -17.46
CA PRO A 105 -10.54 -4.94 -17.51
C PRO A 105 -9.38 -4.36 -16.71
N ILE A 106 -8.81 -5.17 -15.84
CA ILE A 106 -7.67 -4.80 -14.99
C ILE A 106 -6.63 -5.91 -14.96
N ARG A 107 -5.41 -5.54 -14.56
CA ARG A 107 -4.40 -6.48 -14.06
C ARG A 107 -4.14 -6.15 -12.59
N MET A 108 -4.14 -7.16 -11.75
CA MET A 108 -4.05 -6.96 -10.31
C MET A 108 -3.22 -8.05 -9.62
N ALA A 109 -2.75 -7.72 -8.43
CA ALA A 109 -2.12 -8.65 -7.50
C ALA A 109 -2.39 -8.17 -6.08
N PHE A 110 -2.22 -9.03 -5.07
CA PHE A 110 -2.32 -8.65 -3.67
C PHE A 110 -1.10 -9.11 -2.89
N CYS A 111 -0.61 -8.23 -2.03
CA CYS A 111 0.47 -8.52 -1.10
C CYS A 111 0.12 -8.06 0.32
N LYS A 112 0.94 -8.47 1.28
CA LYS A 112 0.90 -7.94 2.64
C LYS A 112 2.09 -7.03 2.87
N GLY A 113 1.82 -5.85 3.36
CA GLY A 113 2.84 -4.90 3.77
C GLY A 113 3.43 -5.21 5.15
N PRO A 114 4.41 -4.41 5.61
CA PRO A 114 5.17 -4.68 6.83
C PRO A 114 4.35 -4.66 8.12
N LEU A 115 3.16 -4.06 8.11
CA LEU A 115 2.23 -4.04 9.25
C LEU A 115 1.12 -5.09 9.14
N GLY A 116 1.19 -5.98 8.14
CA GLY A 116 0.14 -6.94 7.83
C GLY A 116 -1.01 -6.36 7.01
N GLU A 117 -0.90 -5.10 6.59
CA GLU A 117 -1.89 -4.46 5.72
C GLU A 117 -1.98 -5.17 4.37
N GLU A 118 -3.19 -5.35 3.89
CA GLU A 118 -3.43 -5.88 2.55
C GLU A 118 -3.34 -4.74 1.53
N ILE A 119 -2.52 -4.95 0.50
CA ILE A 119 -2.28 -3.98 -0.57
C ILE A 119 -2.61 -4.64 -1.90
N GLU A 120 -3.51 -4.01 -2.65
CA GLU A 120 -3.77 -4.36 -4.04
C GLU A 120 -2.83 -3.55 -4.95
N LEU A 121 -2.19 -4.23 -5.86
CA LEU A 121 -1.47 -3.59 -6.97
C LEU A 121 -2.39 -3.61 -8.17
N PHE A 122 -2.68 -2.45 -8.73
CA PHE A 122 -3.77 -2.26 -9.66
C PHE A 122 -3.29 -1.55 -10.93
N LYS A 123 -3.70 -2.06 -12.08
CA LYS A 123 -3.48 -1.44 -13.38
C LYS A 123 -4.72 -1.60 -14.25
N GLU A 124 -5.19 -0.49 -14.79
CA GLU A 124 -6.24 -0.51 -15.82
C GLU A 124 -5.67 -1.08 -17.14
N ARG A 125 -6.50 -1.82 -17.88
CA ARG A 125 -6.11 -2.43 -19.16
C ARG A 125 -6.91 -1.84 -20.30
#